data_e5d04c964fbc69affedcd15757bed924
#
_entry.id   e5d04c964fbc69affedcd15757bed924
#
_cell.length_a   1.000
_cell.length_b   1.000
_cell.length_c   1.000
_cell.angle_alpha   90.00
_cell.angle_beta   90.00
_cell.angle_gamma   90.00
#
_symmetry.space_group_name_H-M   'P 1'
#
loop_
_entity.id
_entity.type
_entity.pdbx_description
1 polymer ?
#
loop_
_entity_poly.entity_id
_entity_poly.type
_entity_poly.pdbx_seq_one_letter_code
_entity_poly.pdbx_strand_id
1 'polypeptide(L)'
;WWKRIDRTNIKKEMLNPFLITLVAWAAVVVIGRVTQPTYMALAFAGIYIIASAGNVLIRLLKTQPNLSGGSMAHIGVGLMLVGILFSSGYSRVVSLNNTGLLYNNEMGTEFNRDNLLLFLNEPRTMAGFDIEFLGERIEPRHASGYIRRKDVEFTADPYKVIARKEIFFEGKKLFNAQDTIEIFPENVFYEIQLRQNKQVAATLYPRVQINPSMGGI
;
A
#
# COMPACT_ATOMS: atom_id res chain seq x y z
N TRP A 1 -5.69 -26.65 25.62
CA TRP A 1 -4.46 -27.04 24.97
C TRP A 1 -3.55 -27.75 25.96
N TRP A 2 -3.21 -27.14 27.10
CA TRP A 2 -2.31 -27.67 28.14
C TRP A 2 -2.71 -29.05 28.72
N LYS A 3 -4.01 -29.35 28.79
CA LYS A 3 -4.52 -30.67 29.28
C LYS A 3 -4.46 -31.81 28.24
N ARG A 4 -4.14 -31.50 26.98
CA ARG A 4 -4.14 -32.51 25.88
C ARG A 4 -2.76 -32.92 25.42
N ILE A 5 -1.70 -32.38 26.01
CA ILE A 5 -0.31 -32.78 25.71
C ILE A 5 0.13 -33.85 26.69
N ASP A 6 0.55 -34.94 26.14
CA ASP A 6 1.22 -35.97 26.94
C ASP A 6 2.54 -35.42 27.48
N ARG A 7 2.66 -35.31 28.80
CA ARG A 7 3.80 -34.69 29.48
C ARG A 7 5.16 -35.29 29.09
N THR A 8 5.18 -36.55 28.69
CA THR A 8 6.39 -37.25 28.26
C THR A 8 6.93 -36.78 26.90
N ASN A 9 6.07 -36.21 26.06
CA ASN A 9 6.42 -35.76 24.69
C ASN A 9 6.43 -34.26 24.51
N ILE A 10 6.15 -33.45 25.55
CA ILE A 10 6.09 -31.98 25.46
C ILE A 10 7.33 -31.39 24.76
N LYS A 11 8.53 -31.88 25.14
CA LYS A 11 9.78 -31.36 24.54
C LYS A 11 9.84 -31.58 23.02
N LYS A 12 9.42 -32.75 22.52
CA LYS A 12 9.39 -33.03 21.08
C LYS A 12 8.30 -32.24 20.34
N GLU A 13 7.14 -32.10 20.96
CA GLU A 13 6.01 -31.36 20.35
C GLU A 13 6.26 -29.85 20.27
N MET A 14 7.08 -29.29 21.17
CA MET A 14 7.48 -27.89 21.13
C MET A 14 8.76 -27.65 20.32
N LEU A 15 9.70 -28.60 20.35
CA LEU A 15 11.00 -28.42 19.70
C LEU A 15 10.90 -28.40 18.19
N ASN A 16 10.11 -29.26 17.57
CA ASN A 16 9.96 -29.30 16.12
C ASN A 16 9.39 -28.00 15.54
N PRO A 17 8.23 -27.45 16.01
CA PRO A 17 7.75 -26.15 15.56
C PRO A 17 8.76 -25.03 15.86
N PHE A 18 9.49 -25.11 16.97
CA PHE A 18 10.51 -24.11 17.31
C PHE A 18 11.66 -24.08 16.29
N LEU A 19 12.19 -25.26 15.93
CA LEU A 19 13.27 -25.37 14.94
C LEU A 19 12.81 -24.90 13.55
N ILE A 20 11.60 -25.27 13.12
CA ILE A 20 11.01 -24.81 11.87
C ILE A 20 10.88 -23.30 11.90
N THR A 21 10.38 -22.74 13.01
CA THR A 21 10.25 -21.30 13.20
C THR A 21 11.58 -20.58 13.12
N LEU A 22 12.62 -21.12 13.76
CA LEU A 22 13.94 -20.49 13.77
C LEU A 22 14.50 -20.36 12.35
N VAL A 23 14.40 -21.42 11.55
CA VAL A 23 14.87 -21.44 10.15
C VAL A 23 14.04 -20.47 9.30
N ALA A 24 12.72 -20.53 9.38
CA ALA A 24 11.81 -19.65 8.61
C ALA A 24 11.97 -18.18 9.04
N TRP A 25 12.09 -17.91 10.33
CA TRP A 25 12.33 -16.57 10.86
C TRP A 25 13.67 -16.01 10.39
N ALA A 26 14.75 -16.78 10.44
CA ALA A 26 16.05 -16.34 9.94
C ALA A 26 15.97 -15.99 8.45
N ALA A 27 15.29 -16.81 7.65
CA ALA A 27 15.06 -16.51 6.23
C ALA A 27 14.27 -15.19 6.02
N VAL A 28 13.18 -14.99 6.77
CA VAL A 28 12.38 -13.76 6.70
C VAL A 28 13.20 -12.54 7.11
N VAL A 29 13.99 -12.62 8.17
CA VAL A 29 14.83 -11.50 8.64
C VAL A 29 15.90 -11.15 7.62
N VAL A 30 16.59 -12.13 7.05
CA VAL A 30 17.68 -11.91 6.09
C VAL A 30 17.16 -11.44 4.74
N ILE A 31 16.20 -12.15 4.16
CA ILE A 31 15.64 -11.83 2.82
C ILE A 31 14.84 -10.55 2.88
N GLY A 32 14.00 -10.37 3.92
CA GLY A 32 13.18 -9.20 4.16
C GLY A 32 13.95 -8.00 4.69
N ARG A 33 15.25 -8.14 5.01
CA ARG A 33 16.06 -7.06 5.61
C ARG A 33 15.38 -6.38 6.80
N VAL A 34 14.71 -7.17 7.64
CA VAL A 34 14.03 -6.68 8.83
C VAL A 34 15.07 -6.30 9.88
N THR A 35 15.18 -5.00 10.19
CA THR A 35 16.21 -4.49 11.12
C THR A 35 15.66 -4.10 12.48
N GLN A 36 14.36 -3.85 12.57
CA GLN A 36 13.74 -3.40 13.83
C GLN A 36 13.44 -4.59 14.76
N PRO A 37 13.88 -4.55 16.04
CA PRO A 37 13.68 -5.66 16.98
C PRO A 37 12.21 -6.04 17.21
N THR A 38 11.33 -5.03 17.23
CA THR A 38 9.88 -5.26 17.38
C THR A 38 9.31 -6.11 16.24
N TYR A 39 9.70 -5.81 14.99
CA TYR A 39 9.26 -6.58 13.83
C TYR A 39 9.90 -7.98 13.79
N MET A 40 11.14 -8.13 14.25
CA MET A 40 11.77 -9.44 14.40
C MET A 40 11.01 -10.31 15.40
N ALA A 41 10.61 -9.76 16.56
CA ALA A 41 9.82 -10.47 17.56
C ALA A 41 8.43 -10.84 17.04
N LEU A 42 7.77 -9.91 16.32
CA LEU A 42 6.46 -10.13 15.73
C LEU A 42 6.49 -11.23 14.66
N ALA A 43 7.53 -11.21 13.79
CA ALA A 43 7.76 -12.25 12.79
C ALA A 43 7.95 -13.63 13.47
N PHE A 44 8.78 -13.69 14.48
CA PHE A 44 9.01 -14.93 15.23
C PHE A 44 7.73 -15.48 15.86
N ALA A 45 6.97 -14.62 16.55
CA ALA A 45 5.70 -15.00 17.15
C ALA A 45 4.68 -15.51 16.12
N GLY A 46 4.49 -14.77 15.02
CA GLY A 46 3.58 -15.15 13.95
C GLY A 46 3.93 -16.49 13.31
N ILE A 47 5.20 -16.70 12.96
CA ILE A 47 5.68 -17.94 12.35
C ILE A 47 5.57 -19.10 13.36
N TYR A 48 5.89 -18.87 14.64
CA TYR A 48 5.77 -19.90 15.67
C TYR A 48 4.32 -20.36 15.89
N ILE A 49 3.38 -19.41 15.90
CA ILE A 49 1.95 -19.72 15.99
C ILE A 49 1.51 -20.59 14.79
N ILE A 50 1.92 -20.21 13.58
CA ILE A 50 1.58 -20.97 12.36
C ILE A 50 2.18 -22.39 12.42
N ALA A 51 3.46 -22.51 12.75
CA ALA A 51 4.16 -23.80 12.79
C ALA A 51 3.59 -24.72 13.87
N SER A 52 3.35 -24.20 15.07
CA SER A 52 2.81 -24.99 16.19
C SER A 52 1.35 -25.41 15.98
N ALA A 53 0.50 -24.47 15.51
CA ALA A 53 -0.88 -24.77 15.22
C ALA A 53 -1.03 -25.68 13.98
N GLY A 54 -0.16 -25.52 12.98
CA GLY A 54 -0.10 -26.39 11.80
C GLY A 54 0.23 -27.83 12.15
N ASN A 55 1.22 -28.05 13.02
CA ASN A 55 1.59 -29.38 13.50
C ASN A 55 0.40 -30.07 14.23
N VAL A 56 -0.29 -29.33 15.10
CA VAL A 56 -1.51 -29.80 15.77
C VAL A 56 -2.63 -30.08 14.78
N LEU A 57 -2.84 -29.20 13.81
CA LEU A 57 -3.86 -29.34 12.78
C LEU A 57 -3.69 -30.62 11.96
N ILE A 58 -2.47 -30.88 11.46
CA ILE A 58 -2.16 -32.08 10.66
C ILE A 58 -2.49 -33.35 11.46
N ARG A 59 -2.18 -33.36 12.75
CA ARG A 59 -2.50 -34.48 13.62
C ARG A 59 -4.00 -34.64 13.83
N LEU A 60 -4.71 -33.54 14.11
CA LEU A 60 -6.16 -33.58 14.35
C LEU A 60 -6.94 -33.97 13.11
N LEU A 61 -6.55 -33.53 11.91
CA LEU A 61 -7.19 -33.94 10.67
C LEU A 61 -7.14 -35.45 10.44
N LYS A 62 -6.08 -36.13 10.94
CA LYS A 62 -5.93 -37.59 10.83
C LYS A 62 -6.67 -38.36 11.92
N THR A 63 -6.92 -37.77 13.08
CA THR A 63 -7.46 -38.47 14.26
C THR A 63 -8.86 -37.99 14.64
N GLN A 64 -9.09 -36.69 14.73
CA GLN A 64 -10.32 -36.08 15.23
C GLN A 64 -10.61 -34.75 14.46
N PRO A 65 -11.05 -34.79 13.19
CA PRO A 65 -11.19 -33.61 12.35
C PRO A 65 -12.17 -32.57 12.93
N ASN A 66 -13.19 -33.01 13.67
CA ASN A 66 -14.16 -32.10 14.30
C ASN A 66 -13.53 -31.14 15.34
N LEU A 67 -12.33 -31.42 15.81
CA LEU A 67 -11.61 -30.58 16.78
C LEU A 67 -10.58 -29.64 16.13
N SER A 68 -10.49 -29.61 14.80
CA SER A 68 -9.49 -28.84 14.05
C SER A 68 -9.73 -27.33 14.05
N GLY A 69 -10.95 -26.86 14.34
CA GLY A 69 -11.32 -25.44 14.25
C GLY A 69 -10.44 -24.49 15.08
N GLY A 70 -10.06 -24.93 16.31
CA GLY A 70 -9.16 -24.14 17.15
C GLY A 70 -7.77 -23.94 16.54
N SER A 71 -7.21 -24.97 15.89
CA SER A 71 -5.92 -24.89 15.22
C SER A 71 -5.99 -23.99 13.98
N MET A 72 -7.08 -24.05 13.22
CA MET A 72 -7.32 -23.15 12.09
C MET A 72 -7.39 -21.69 12.52
N ALA A 73 -8.10 -21.40 13.63
CA ALA A 73 -8.19 -20.04 14.17
C ALA A 73 -6.79 -19.51 14.58
N HIS A 74 -5.96 -20.32 15.22
CA HIS A 74 -4.60 -19.91 15.60
C HIS A 74 -3.71 -19.66 14.36
N ILE A 75 -3.82 -20.47 13.31
CA ILE A 75 -3.12 -20.21 12.04
C ILE A 75 -3.59 -18.86 11.47
N GLY A 76 -4.87 -18.56 11.48
CA GLY A 76 -5.41 -17.27 11.05
C GLY A 76 -4.82 -16.07 11.82
N VAL A 77 -4.70 -16.19 13.14
CA VAL A 77 -4.03 -15.18 13.97
C VAL A 77 -2.55 -15.04 13.60
N GLY A 78 -1.83 -16.15 13.41
CA GLY A 78 -0.44 -16.10 12.97
C GLY A 78 -0.27 -15.41 11.60
N LEU A 79 -1.13 -15.71 10.63
CA LEU A 79 -1.14 -15.05 9.32
C LEU A 79 -1.45 -13.56 9.42
N MET A 80 -2.37 -13.18 10.31
CA MET A 80 -2.67 -11.76 10.57
C MET A 80 -1.46 -11.02 11.13
N LEU A 81 -0.72 -11.60 12.09
CA LEU A 81 0.51 -11.00 12.64
C LEU A 81 1.58 -10.82 11.56
N VAL A 82 1.76 -11.82 10.69
CA VAL A 82 2.67 -11.72 9.54
C VAL A 82 2.19 -10.65 8.55
N GLY A 83 0.89 -10.56 8.28
CA GLY A 83 0.30 -9.52 7.44
C GLY A 83 0.53 -8.11 7.98
N ILE A 84 0.37 -7.90 9.28
CA ILE A 84 0.69 -6.62 9.95
C ILE A 84 2.17 -6.29 9.78
N LEU A 85 3.06 -7.27 9.95
CA LEU A 85 4.49 -7.07 9.73
C LEU A 85 4.78 -6.55 8.31
N PHE A 86 4.22 -7.20 7.28
CA PHE A 86 4.43 -6.76 5.90
C PHE A 86 3.81 -5.40 5.61
N SER A 87 2.62 -5.13 6.12
CA SER A 87 1.94 -3.86 5.93
C SER A 87 2.66 -2.69 6.61
N SER A 88 3.07 -2.85 7.86
CA SER A 88 3.69 -1.77 8.66
C SER A 88 5.21 -1.71 8.50
N GLY A 89 5.87 -2.86 8.39
CA GLY A 89 7.34 -2.95 8.35
C GLY A 89 7.94 -2.50 7.02
N TYR A 90 7.19 -2.57 5.94
CA TYR A 90 7.63 -2.15 4.60
C TYR A 90 7.00 -0.84 4.14
N SER A 91 6.13 -0.24 4.94
CA SER A 91 5.62 1.10 4.68
C SER A 91 6.74 2.12 4.88
N ARG A 92 6.96 2.98 3.90
CA ARG A 92 7.89 4.11 3.97
C ARG A 92 7.15 5.38 3.63
N VAL A 93 7.30 6.38 4.49
CA VAL A 93 6.88 7.73 4.16
C VAL A 93 7.86 8.28 3.13
N VAL A 94 7.36 8.53 1.93
CA VAL A 94 8.17 9.05 0.81
C VAL A 94 8.11 10.58 0.77
N SER A 95 7.10 11.18 1.39
CA SER A 95 6.81 12.62 1.38
C SER A 95 7.44 13.38 2.55
N LEU A 96 8.68 13.04 2.93
CA LEU A 96 9.36 13.75 4.03
C LEU A 96 9.77 15.16 3.61
N ASN A 97 9.34 16.16 4.35
CA ASN A 97 9.74 17.55 4.16
C ASN A 97 11.14 17.79 4.68
N ASN A 98 12.13 17.65 3.80
CA ASN A 98 13.54 17.93 4.08
C ASN A 98 13.96 19.37 3.70
N THR A 99 13.03 20.19 3.21
CA THR A 99 13.31 21.56 2.76
C THR A 99 13.14 22.59 3.87
N GLY A 100 12.51 22.22 5.00
CA GLY A 100 12.20 23.14 6.09
C GLY A 100 11.07 24.14 5.78
N LEU A 101 10.47 24.06 4.60
CA LEU A 101 9.33 24.91 4.24
C LEU A 101 8.09 24.43 4.99
N LEU A 102 7.47 25.32 5.75
CA LEU A 102 6.18 25.05 6.39
C LEU A 102 5.08 25.10 5.33
N TYR A 103 4.32 24.02 5.25
CA TYR A 103 3.15 23.97 4.38
C TYR A 103 2.04 24.88 4.89
N ASN A 104 1.78 24.82 6.19
CA ASN A 104 0.79 25.66 6.88
C ASN A 104 1.19 25.79 8.35
N ASN A 105 1.23 27.03 8.85
CA ASN A 105 1.55 27.31 10.26
C ASN A 105 0.45 26.84 11.23
N GLU A 106 -0.78 26.64 10.74
CA GLU A 106 -1.91 26.16 11.54
C GLU A 106 -1.91 24.63 11.69
N MET A 107 -1.16 23.93 10.83
CA MET A 107 -1.02 22.48 10.89
C MET A 107 0.15 22.09 11.81
N GLY A 108 -0.04 20.99 12.55
CA GLY A 108 0.96 20.53 13.51
C GLY A 108 2.34 20.24 12.87
N THR A 109 3.37 20.25 13.70
CA THR A 109 4.76 20.00 13.27
C THR A 109 4.95 18.65 12.57
N GLU A 110 4.19 17.64 12.98
CA GLU A 110 4.20 16.31 12.39
C GLU A 110 3.67 16.32 10.95
N PHE A 111 2.57 17.03 10.70
CA PHE A 111 2.04 17.20 9.36
C PHE A 111 3.07 17.88 8.43
N ASN A 112 3.67 18.97 8.89
CA ASN A 112 4.67 19.71 8.09
C ASN A 112 5.95 18.89 7.84
N ARG A 113 6.33 17.99 8.77
CA ARG A 113 7.46 17.08 8.61
C ARG A 113 7.17 15.98 7.59
N ASP A 114 5.98 15.42 7.60
CA ASP A 114 5.63 14.23 6.81
C ASP A 114 4.99 14.58 5.46
N ASN A 115 4.84 15.88 5.16
CA ASN A 115 4.28 16.35 3.90
C ASN A 115 5.20 17.33 3.21
N LEU A 116 5.46 17.10 1.93
CA LEU A 116 6.21 18.00 1.08
C LEU A 116 5.30 18.68 0.06
N LEU A 117 5.43 19.99 -0.06
CA LEU A 117 4.78 20.75 -1.12
C LEU A 117 5.51 20.52 -2.45
N LEU A 118 4.78 20.02 -3.44
CA LEU A 118 5.27 19.84 -4.80
C LEU A 118 4.73 20.95 -5.70
N PHE A 119 5.63 21.58 -6.45
CA PHE A 119 5.27 22.53 -7.49
C PHE A 119 5.23 21.85 -8.85
N LEU A 120 4.42 22.40 -9.76
CA LEU A 120 4.24 21.85 -11.10
C LEU A 120 5.57 21.86 -11.88
N ASN A 121 5.99 20.70 -12.37
CA ASN A 121 7.22 20.44 -13.12
C ASN A 121 8.51 20.80 -12.36
N GLU A 122 8.47 20.84 -11.03
CA GLU A 122 9.64 21.01 -10.20
C GLU A 122 9.97 19.72 -9.49
N PRO A 123 11.00 18.98 -9.89
CA PRO A 123 11.38 17.75 -9.20
C PRO A 123 11.97 18.04 -7.82
N ARG A 124 11.62 17.24 -6.84
CA ARG A 124 12.14 17.26 -5.46
C ARG A 124 12.71 15.91 -5.11
N THR A 125 13.96 15.90 -4.62
CA THR A 125 14.60 14.64 -4.19
C THR A 125 14.26 14.35 -2.75
N MET A 126 13.68 13.18 -2.47
CA MET A 126 13.42 12.68 -1.12
C MET A 126 13.35 11.16 -1.08
N ALA A 127 13.77 10.59 0.04
CA ALA A 127 13.76 9.15 0.30
C ALA A 127 14.45 8.29 -0.81
N GLY A 128 15.38 8.89 -1.56
CA GLY A 128 16.10 8.23 -2.67
C GLY A 128 15.35 8.24 -4.01
N PHE A 129 14.28 9.03 -4.12
CA PHE A 129 13.53 9.25 -5.35
C PHE A 129 13.54 10.74 -5.72
N ASP A 130 13.54 11.02 -7.01
CA ASP A 130 13.16 12.33 -7.54
C ASP A 130 11.65 12.29 -7.83
N ILE A 131 10.91 13.13 -7.13
CA ILE A 131 9.45 13.19 -7.18
C ILE A 131 9.05 14.47 -7.89
N GLU A 132 8.22 14.34 -8.92
CA GLU A 132 7.79 15.45 -9.76
C GLU A 132 6.26 15.43 -9.93
N PHE A 133 5.62 16.57 -9.70
CA PHE A 133 4.22 16.79 -10.00
C PHE A 133 4.06 17.26 -11.44
N LEU A 134 3.39 16.47 -12.27
CA LEU A 134 3.23 16.71 -13.72
C LEU A 134 1.89 17.39 -14.07
N GLY A 135 1.01 17.57 -13.11
CA GLY A 135 -0.25 18.28 -13.29
C GLY A 135 -1.49 17.44 -12.95
N GLU A 136 -2.62 18.09 -13.11
CA GLU A 136 -3.92 17.48 -12.82
C GLU A 136 -4.40 16.58 -13.95
N ARG A 137 -5.12 15.54 -13.54
CA ARG A 137 -5.78 14.58 -14.42
C ARG A 137 -7.27 14.50 -14.11
N ILE A 138 -8.04 14.20 -15.13
CA ILE A 138 -9.49 14.06 -15.10
C ILE A 138 -9.84 12.61 -15.42
N GLU A 139 -10.82 12.07 -14.74
CA GLU A 139 -11.33 10.71 -14.96
C GLU A 139 -12.52 10.76 -15.95
N PRO A 140 -12.41 10.10 -17.11
CA PRO A 140 -13.54 9.93 -18.02
C PRO A 140 -14.49 8.85 -17.52
N ARG A 141 -15.79 8.97 -17.76
CA ARG A 141 -16.80 7.99 -17.33
C ARG A 141 -16.76 6.66 -18.09
N HIS A 142 -16.42 6.73 -19.38
CA HIS A 142 -16.58 5.59 -20.29
C HIS A 142 -15.26 5.05 -20.84
N ALA A 143 -14.13 5.45 -20.26
CA ALA A 143 -12.83 4.92 -20.63
C ALA A 143 -11.94 4.71 -19.39
N SER A 144 -11.15 3.65 -19.41
CA SER A 144 -10.15 3.41 -18.36
C SER A 144 -8.90 4.23 -18.63
N GLY A 145 -8.54 5.12 -17.71
CA GLY A 145 -7.36 5.97 -17.80
C GLY A 145 -7.63 7.41 -17.37
N TYR A 146 -6.62 8.24 -17.49
CA TYR A 146 -6.68 9.64 -17.04
C TYR A 146 -6.32 10.60 -18.17
N ILE A 147 -7.04 11.72 -18.22
CA ILE A 147 -6.87 12.76 -19.22
C ILE A 147 -6.15 13.94 -18.59
N ARG A 148 -5.14 14.51 -19.26
CA ARG A 148 -4.51 15.76 -18.79
C ARG A 148 -5.48 16.90 -18.85
N ARG A 149 -5.66 17.64 -17.76
CA ARG A 149 -6.55 18.81 -17.69
C ARG A 149 -6.27 19.84 -18.80
N LYS A 150 -5.00 20.02 -19.17
CA LYS A 150 -4.57 20.93 -20.24
C LYS A 150 -4.97 20.50 -21.66
N ASP A 151 -5.30 19.24 -21.85
CA ASP A 151 -5.60 18.63 -23.15
C ASP A 151 -7.10 18.68 -23.49
N VAL A 152 -7.91 19.25 -22.59
CA VAL A 152 -9.36 19.43 -22.77
C VAL A 152 -9.79 20.87 -22.57
N GLU A 153 -10.98 21.16 -23.07
CA GLU A 153 -11.70 22.40 -22.85
C GLU A 153 -12.97 22.11 -22.05
N PHE A 154 -13.19 22.86 -20.97
CA PHE A 154 -14.36 22.73 -20.13
C PHE A 154 -15.56 23.41 -20.80
N THR A 155 -16.70 22.75 -20.77
CA THR A 155 -17.95 23.26 -21.29
C THR A 155 -18.76 23.95 -20.18
N ALA A 156 -19.92 24.52 -20.53
CA ALA A 156 -20.87 25.02 -19.54
C ALA A 156 -21.49 23.88 -18.68
N ASP A 157 -21.50 22.65 -19.20
CA ASP A 157 -21.91 21.47 -18.47
C ASP A 157 -20.69 20.93 -17.69
N PRO A 158 -20.70 20.93 -16.33
CA PRO A 158 -19.57 20.48 -15.52
C PRO A 158 -19.21 19.00 -15.70
N TYR A 159 -20.13 18.22 -16.27
CA TYR A 159 -19.90 16.79 -16.52
C TYR A 159 -19.31 16.49 -17.90
N LYS A 160 -19.05 17.50 -18.73
CA LYS A 160 -18.56 17.33 -20.09
C LYS A 160 -17.36 18.23 -20.40
N VAL A 161 -16.40 17.64 -21.10
CA VAL A 161 -15.25 18.35 -21.66
C VAL A 161 -15.07 18.00 -23.13
N ILE A 162 -14.40 18.86 -23.89
CA ILE A 162 -14.07 18.64 -25.30
C ILE A 162 -12.57 18.39 -25.41
N ALA A 163 -12.18 17.33 -26.09
CA ALA A 163 -10.79 17.03 -26.37
C ALA A 163 -10.19 18.06 -27.33
N ARG A 164 -9.12 18.76 -26.94
CA ARG A 164 -8.41 19.71 -27.82
C ARG A 164 -7.56 19.03 -28.90
N LYS A 165 -7.15 17.79 -28.60
CA LYS A 165 -6.31 16.95 -29.47
C LYS A 165 -6.61 15.49 -29.21
N GLU A 166 -5.99 14.58 -29.96
CA GLU A 166 -6.03 13.15 -29.65
C GLU A 166 -5.44 12.87 -28.27
N ILE A 167 -6.15 12.06 -27.48
CA ILE A 167 -5.79 11.74 -26.11
C ILE A 167 -5.33 10.30 -26.02
N PHE A 168 -4.15 10.11 -25.44
CA PHE A 168 -3.54 8.81 -25.21
C PHE A 168 -3.28 8.60 -23.70
N PHE A 169 -3.46 7.37 -23.25
CA PHE A 169 -3.09 6.94 -21.90
C PHE A 169 -2.39 5.59 -22.00
N GLU A 170 -1.19 5.47 -21.44
CA GLU A 170 -0.35 4.25 -21.49
C GLU A 170 -0.20 3.67 -22.90
N GLY A 171 -0.02 4.53 -23.89
CA GLY A 171 0.14 4.13 -25.31
C GLY A 171 -1.16 3.78 -26.04
N LYS A 172 -2.30 3.72 -25.35
CA LYS A 172 -3.61 3.45 -25.94
C LYS A 172 -4.33 4.76 -26.26
N LYS A 173 -4.85 4.89 -27.45
CA LYS A 173 -5.71 6.02 -27.82
C LYS A 173 -7.06 5.88 -27.13
N LEU A 174 -7.45 6.92 -26.38
CA LEU A 174 -8.73 6.99 -25.66
C LEU A 174 -9.76 7.79 -26.47
N PHE A 175 -9.40 8.96 -26.97
CA PHE A 175 -10.33 9.88 -27.63
C PHE A 175 -9.66 10.58 -28.83
N ASN A 176 -10.50 10.99 -29.80
CA ASN A 176 -10.07 11.82 -30.91
C ASN A 176 -10.13 13.31 -30.52
N ALA A 177 -9.49 14.16 -31.34
CA ALA A 177 -9.69 15.60 -31.22
C ALA A 177 -11.16 15.96 -31.48
N GLN A 178 -11.69 16.93 -30.70
CA GLN A 178 -13.07 17.41 -30.73
C GLN A 178 -14.12 16.42 -30.18
N ASP A 179 -13.72 15.25 -29.66
CA ASP A 179 -14.65 14.36 -28.97
C ASP A 179 -15.19 15.04 -27.71
N THR A 180 -16.50 14.92 -27.48
CA THR A 180 -17.12 15.29 -26.21
C THR A 180 -17.01 14.13 -25.24
N ILE A 181 -16.41 14.36 -24.08
CA ILE A 181 -16.07 13.35 -23.09
C ILE A 181 -16.86 13.63 -21.83
N GLU A 182 -17.62 12.64 -21.36
CA GLU A 182 -18.23 12.69 -20.03
C GLU A 182 -17.19 12.37 -18.95
N ILE A 183 -17.21 13.17 -17.88
CA ILE A 183 -16.23 13.08 -16.78
C ILE A 183 -16.91 12.99 -15.42
N PHE A 184 -16.12 12.68 -14.40
CA PHE A 184 -16.49 12.82 -12.99
C PHE A 184 -15.88 14.13 -12.45
N PRO A 185 -16.61 15.26 -12.43
CA PRO A 185 -16.06 16.55 -12.04
C PRO A 185 -15.62 16.61 -10.57
N GLU A 186 -16.20 15.75 -9.71
CA GLU A 186 -15.83 15.61 -8.31
C GLU A 186 -14.49 14.94 -8.07
N ASN A 187 -13.97 14.23 -9.07
CA ASN A 187 -12.71 13.48 -8.96
C ASN A 187 -11.57 14.25 -9.62
N VAL A 188 -10.61 14.71 -8.83
CA VAL A 188 -9.37 15.29 -9.32
C VAL A 188 -8.23 14.37 -8.98
N PHE A 189 -7.43 14.02 -9.98
CA PHE A 189 -6.23 13.21 -9.81
C PHE A 189 -4.98 14.04 -10.07
N TYR A 190 -3.93 13.78 -9.31
CA TYR A 190 -2.63 14.44 -9.48
C TYR A 190 -1.64 13.43 -10.06
N GLU A 191 -1.04 13.75 -11.20
CA GLU A 191 0.01 12.92 -11.78
C GLU A 191 1.33 13.19 -11.07
N ILE A 192 1.81 12.22 -10.31
CA ILE A 192 3.08 12.29 -9.59
C ILE A 192 4.00 11.21 -10.14
N GLN A 193 5.14 11.63 -10.67
CA GLN A 193 6.16 10.72 -11.19
C GLN A 193 7.29 10.57 -10.18
N LEU A 194 7.60 9.30 -9.88
CA LEU A 194 8.76 8.92 -9.07
C LEU A 194 9.85 8.41 -10.00
N ARG A 195 11.03 9.00 -9.91
CA ARG A 195 12.21 8.54 -10.64
C ARG A 195 13.27 8.05 -9.66
N GLN A 196 13.96 6.99 -10.03
CA GLN A 196 15.13 6.50 -9.31
C GLN A 196 16.25 6.26 -10.33
N ASN A 197 17.44 6.78 -10.06
CA ASN A 197 18.57 6.69 -11.00
C ASN A 197 18.22 7.19 -12.42
N LYS A 198 17.47 8.30 -12.52
CA LYS A 198 16.98 8.90 -13.77
C LYS A 198 15.96 8.05 -14.55
N GLN A 199 15.55 6.90 -14.05
CA GLN A 199 14.52 6.06 -14.65
C GLN A 199 13.20 6.23 -13.91
N VAL A 200 12.08 6.18 -14.64
CA VAL A 200 10.75 6.22 -14.04
C VAL A 200 10.52 4.91 -13.29
N ALA A 201 10.44 4.99 -11.98
CA ALA A 201 10.15 3.86 -11.11
C ALA A 201 8.64 3.62 -11.00
N ALA A 202 7.86 4.70 -10.90
CA ALA A 202 6.40 4.63 -10.84
C ALA A 202 5.77 5.97 -11.25
N THR A 203 4.52 5.90 -11.73
CA THR A 203 3.65 7.06 -11.87
C THR A 203 2.41 6.82 -11.01
N LEU A 204 2.11 7.74 -10.11
CA LEU A 204 1.02 7.65 -9.17
C LEU A 204 -0.06 8.67 -9.52
N TYR A 205 -1.32 8.30 -9.24
CA TYR A 205 -2.48 9.14 -9.48
C TYR A 205 -3.32 9.27 -8.20
N PRO A 206 -2.81 9.94 -7.13
CA PRO A 206 -3.61 10.19 -5.94
C PRO A 206 -4.84 11.02 -6.29
N ARG A 207 -5.99 10.62 -5.72
CA ARG A 207 -7.29 11.25 -5.95
C ARG A 207 -7.64 12.17 -4.80
N VAL A 208 -8.11 13.36 -5.14
CA VAL A 208 -8.87 14.23 -4.24
C VAL A 208 -10.32 14.24 -4.71
N GLN A 209 -11.25 13.96 -3.82
CA GLN A 209 -12.68 14.04 -4.11
C GLN A 209 -13.24 15.31 -3.50
N ILE A 210 -13.78 16.17 -4.37
CA ILE A 210 -14.45 17.41 -3.96
C ILE A 210 -15.91 17.07 -3.71
N ASN A 211 -16.35 17.24 -2.47
CA ASN A 211 -17.76 17.06 -2.13
C ASN A 211 -18.43 18.43 -1.97
N PRO A 212 -19.26 18.85 -2.96
CA PRO A 212 -19.91 20.16 -2.92
C PRO A 212 -20.82 20.35 -1.71
N SER A 213 -21.39 19.28 -1.15
CA SER A 213 -22.30 19.34 -0.01
C SER A 213 -21.59 19.55 1.34
N MET A 214 -20.29 19.33 1.39
CA MET A 214 -19.48 19.49 2.61
C MET A 214 -18.70 20.82 2.65
N GLY A 215 -18.84 21.67 1.63
CA GLY A 215 -18.24 23.01 1.60
C GLY A 215 -16.71 23.04 1.46
N GLY A 216 -16.10 21.95 1.09
CA GLY A 216 -14.65 21.86 0.92
C GLY A 216 -14.14 20.44 0.70
N ILE A 217 -12.85 20.35 0.58
CA ILE A 217 -12.05 19.13 0.44
C ILE A 217 -12.11 18.33 1.75
#